data_cc90151c4c3be56774e20cf57de1191b
#
_entry.id   cc90151c4c3be56774e20cf57de1191b
#
_cell.length_a   1.000
_cell.length_b   1.000
_cell.length_c   1.000
_cell.angle_alpha   90.00
_cell.angle_beta   90.00
_cell.angle_gamma   90.00
#
_symmetry.space_group_name_H-M   'P 1'
#
loop_
_entity.id
_entity.type
_entity.pdbx_description
1 polymer ?
#
loop_
_entity_poly.entity_id
_entity_poly.type
_entity_poly.pdbx_seq_one_letter_code
_entity_poly.pdbx_strand_id
1 'polypeptide(L)'
;MRCQLDQALAWAWAIAGTDQLTIQTFDDRKGGGSPQVRGGALGDLWPWVEAQQAAGQGVFATVNDTPLGQRKAHDVTAVRALFADFDGSPPPAAWHVEPTLVVQSRRGVHAYWALDPWPSADARAFRDAQHRIAELYGSDRAVCDLPRVMRLPGTHQRKIDPPYLVTITADTGATYSVAEVLDGLPPLPRVERAPLDTRVIGGRLDLTTLDVAAWAAGLGLEPRRHGSTASGDARWAIRCPWQAQHTDGAQGATSTVLIESRGTPPGFRCLHAHCADRRLADVLAHYGIGTAAGCAAVKPTARAVIANARADALDRGMPWNR
;
A
#
# COMPACT_ATOMS: atom_id res chain seq x y z
N MET A 1 16.11 29.90 -1.32
CA MET A 1 16.71 28.54 -1.16
C MET A 1 16.93 27.97 -2.54
N ARG A 2 18.13 27.61 -2.88
CA ARG A 2 18.47 27.07 -4.20
C ARG A 2 18.38 25.54 -4.16
N CYS A 3 17.63 24.95 -5.08
CA CYS A 3 17.67 23.51 -5.34
C CYS A 3 18.97 23.13 -6.06
N GLN A 4 19.40 21.88 -5.94
CA GLN A 4 20.66 21.37 -6.46
C GLN A 4 20.38 20.29 -7.52
N LEU A 5 20.38 20.69 -8.79
CA LEU A 5 20.11 19.79 -9.92
C LEU A 5 21.13 18.66 -10.01
N ASP A 6 22.39 18.92 -9.70
CA ASP A 6 23.47 17.95 -9.70
C ASP A 6 23.21 16.75 -8.78
N GLN A 7 22.69 16.99 -7.58
CA GLN A 7 22.28 15.93 -6.66
C GLN A 7 21.12 15.08 -7.22
N ALA A 8 20.16 15.73 -7.85
CA ALA A 8 19.03 15.06 -8.45
C ALA A 8 19.45 14.22 -9.67
N LEU A 9 20.37 14.74 -10.51
CA LEU A 9 20.94 14.01 -11.64
C LEU A 9 21.79 12.83 -11.17
N ALA A 10 22.61 13.00 -10.13
CA ALA A 10 23.41 11.91 -9.56
C ALA A 10 22.49 10.76 -9.10
N TRP A 11 21.41 11.07 -8.38
CA TRP A 11 20.42 10.06 -7.99
C TRP A 11 19.78 9.39 -9.21
N ALA A 12 19.38 10.17 -10.23
CA ALA A 12 18.72 9.66 -11.42
C ALA A 12 19.61 8.66 -12.17
N TRP A 13 20.87 9.01 -12.38
CA TRP A 13 21.84 8.13 -13.05
C TRP A 13 22.18 6.89 -12.22
N ALA A 14 22.36 7.04 -10.91
CA ALA A 14 22.68 5.90 -10.03
C ALA A 14 21.53 4.88 -9.93
N ILE A 15 20.28 5.34 -9.92
CA ILE A 15 19.12 4.47 -9.66
C ILE A 15 18.37 4.09 -10.94
N ALA A 16 18.14 5.06 -11.83
CA ALA A 16 17.34 4.83 -13.05
C ALA A 16 18.20 4.63 -14.31
N GLY A 17 19.49 4.95 -14.26
CA GLY A 17 20.39 4.91 -15.42
C GLY A 17 20.01 5.91 -16.51
N THR A 18 19.21 6.93 -16.18
CA THR A 18 18.71 7.95 -17.10
C THR A 18 18.30 9.20 -16.32
N ASP A 19 18.24 10.34 -17.00
CA ASP A 19 17.67 11.59 -16.48
C ASP A 19 16.17 11.73 -16.78
N GLN A 20 15.57 10.76 -17.50
CA GLN A 20 14.14 10.72 -17.82
C GLN A 20 13.36 10.13 -16.63
N LEU A 21 12.67 10.97 -15.88
CA LEU A 21 12.00 10.59 -14.66
C LEU A 21 10.50 10.95 -14.64
N THR A 22 9.75 10.21 -13.89
CA THR A 22 8.41 10.62 -13.44
C THR A 22 8.53 11.25 -12.06
N ILE A 23 8.18 12.53 -11.97
CA ILE A 23 8.22 13.34 -10.77
C ILE A 23 6.81 13.51 -10.22
N GLN A 24 6.66 13.33 -8.91
CA GLN A 24 5.42 13.56 -8.15
C GLN A 24 5.65 14.64 -7.10
N THR A 25 4.69 15.55 -6.97
CA THR A 25 4.69 16.52 -5.86
C THR A 25 3.62 16.19 -4.82
N PHE A 26 3.90 16.53 -3.57
CA PHE A 26 2.94 16.48 -2.47
C PHE A 26 3.04 17.75 -1.63
N ASP A 27 1.93 18.18 -1.04
CA ASP A 27 1.92 19.33 -0.16
C ASP A 27 2.67 19.02 1.15
N ASP A 28 3.84 19.61 1.32
CA ASP A 28 4.64 19.50 2.55
C ASP A 28 4.13 20.45 3.65
N ARG A 29 3.35 21.50 3.32
CA ARG A 29 2.93 22.57 4.25
C ARG A 29 1.46 22.52 4.66
N LYS A 30 0.68 21.54 4.23
CA LYS A 30 -0.76 21.41 4.51
C LYS A 30 -1.55 22.68 4.12
N GLY A 31 -1.69 22.92 2.83
CA GLY A 31 -2.39 24.08 2.24
C GLY A 31 -1.72 24.62 0.99
N GLY A 32 -0.67 23.97 0.49
CA GLY A 32 0.18 24.42 -0.64
C GLY A 32 -0.22 23.91 -2.03
N GLY A 33 -1.38 23.32 -2.20
CA GLY A 33 -1.89 22.93 -3.52
C GLY A 33 -2.04 21.42 -3.76
N SER A 34 -2.64 21.08 -4.90
CA SER A 34 -2.91 19.69 -5.28
C SER A 34 -1.64 18.97 -5.74
N PRO A 35 -1.49 17.68 -5.44
CA PRO A 35 -0.42 16.85 -5.97
C PRO A 35 -0.39 16.86 -7.50
N GLN A 36 0.80 16.95 -8.09
CA GLN A 36 0.99 16.94 -9.54
C GLN A 36 1.98 15.83 -9.93
N VAL A 37 1.82 15.29 -11.14
CA VAL A 37 2.73 14.33 -11.76
C VAL A 37 3.21 14.90 -13.08
N ARG A 38 4.52 14.85 -13.33
CA ARG A 38 5.13 15.18 -14.62
C ARG A 38 6.22 14.18 -14.96
N GLY A 39 6.40 13.91 -16.26
CA GLY A 39 7.46 13.07 -16.78
C GLY A 39 8.29 13.81 -17.81
N GLY A 40 9.59 13.58 -17.85
CA GLY A 40 10.52 14.16 -18.79
C GLY A 40 11.96 14.18 -18.31
N ALA A 41 12.84 14.78 -19.13
CA ALA A 41 14.22 15.00 -18.73
C ALA A 41 14.29 15.93 -17.52
N LEU A 42 15.07 15.55 -16.53
CA LEU A 42 15.15 16.26 -15.27
C LEU A 42 15.62 17.71 -15.43
N GLY A 43 16.54 17.95 -16.38
CA GLY A 43 16.97 19.30 -16.73
C GLY A 43 15.83 20.19 -17.25
N ASP A 44 14.96 19.65 -18.09
CA ASP A 44 13.81 20.37 -18.65
C ASP A 44 12.72 20.60 -17.59
N LEU A 45 12.56 19.65 -16.66
CA LEU A 45 11.60 19.74 -15.57
C LEU A 45 12.08 20.63 -14.43
N TRP A 46 13.37 20.97 -14.36
CA TRP A 46 13.94 21.64 -13.20
C TRP A 46 13.35 23.00 -12.87
N PRO A 47 13.07 23.89 -13.84
CA PRO A 47 12.38 25.16 -13.56
C PRO A 47 10.99 24.93 -12.90
N TRP A 48 10.26 23.87 -13.31
CA TRP A 48 9.02 23.52 -12.68
C TRP A 48 9.22 22.95 -11.27
N VAL A 49 10.26 22.13 -11.06
CA VAL A 49 10.63 21.61 -9.73
C VAL A 49 10.90 22.76 -8.77
N GLU A 50 11.67 23.76 -9.19
CA GLU A 50 11.95 24.95 -8.37
C GLU A 50 10.69 25.76 -8.06
N ALA A 51 9.80 25.92 -9.03
CA ALA A 51 8.51 26.57 -8.83
C ALA A 51 7.62 25.81 -7.82
N GLN A 52 7.56 24.49 -7.90
CA GLN A 52 6.83 23.66 -6.93
C GLN A 52 7.45 23.77 -5.53
N GLN A 53 8.76 23.77 -5.44
CA GLN A 53 9.46 23.97 -4.19
C GLN A 53 9.19 25.36 -3.59
N ALA A 54 9.18 26.41 -4.40
CA ALA A 54 8.82 27.76 -3.95
C ALA A 54 7.37 27.81 -3.41
N ALA A 55 6.45 27.07 -4.05
CA ALA A 55 5.05 26.94 -3.63
C ALA A 55 4.86 26.04 -2.38
N GLY A 56 5.94 25.49 -1.80
CA GLY A 56 5.84 24.68 -0.57
C GLY A 56 5.63 23.19 -0.80
N GLN A 57 5.68 22.72 -2.06
CA GLN A 57 5.54 21.33 -2.39
C GLN A 57 6.81 20.53 -2.08
N GLY A 58 6.68 19.32 -1.56
CA GLY A 58 7.72 18.30 -1.57
C GLY A 58 7.80 17.64 -2.94
N VAL A 59 9.01 17.33 -3.40
CA VAL A 59 9.27 16.73 -4.72
C VAL A 59 9.82 15.33 -4.54
N PHE A 60 9.27 14.40 -5.31
CA PHE A 60 9.57 12.97 -5.24
C PHE A 60 9.71 12.41 -6.66
N ALA A 61 10.53 11.38 -6.83
CA ALA A 61 10.66 10.66 -8.09
C ALA A 61 10.24 9.19 -7.92
N THR A 62 9.72 8.57 -8.98
CA THR A 62 9.52 7.11 -9.01
C THR A 62 10.87 6.41 -8.95
N VAL A 63 10.98 5.38 -8.10
CA VAL A 63 12.21 4.58 -8.02
C VAL A 63 12.27 3.60 -9.19
N ASN A 64 11.16 2.95 -9.47
CA ASN A 64 11.05 1.95 -10.52
C ASN A 64 10.61 2.56 -11.85
N ASP A 65 10.88 1.84 -12.93
CA ASP A 65 10.65 2.30 -14.29
C ASP A 65 9.15 2.37 -14.62
N THR A 66 8.74 3.48 -15.19
CA THR A 66 7.35 3.72 -15.62
C THR A 66 7.36 4.57 -16.91
N PRO A 67 6.34 4.47 -17.78
CA PRO A 67 6.17 5.47 -18.82
C PRO A 67 6.08 6.87 -18.20
N LEU A 68 6.70 7.85 -18.86
CA LEU A 68 6.81 9.20 -18.33
C LEU A 68 5.44 9.81 -17.98
N GLY A 69 5.33 10.36 -16.79
CA GLY A 69 4.10 10.95 -16.27
C GLY A 69 3.08 9.95 -15.74
N GLN A 70 3.39 8.66 -15.75
CA GLN A 70 2.54 7.60 -15.19
C GLN A 70 3.18 6.98 -13.95
N ARG A 71 2.35 6.53 -12.99
CA ARG A 71 2.87 5.96 -11.73
C ARG A 71 1.90 5.03 -11.00
N LYS A 72 1.03 4.34 -11.70
CA LYS A 72 0.21 3.30 -11.09
C LYS A 72 0.99 1.98 -11.04
N ALA A 73 0.57 1.05 -10.19
CA ALA A 73 1.27 -0.23 -10.06
C ALA A 73 1.35 -1.02 -11.38
N HIS A 74 0.33 -0.88 -12.24
CA HIS A 74 0.31 -1.53 -13.55
C HIS A 74 1.14 -0.80 -14.62
N ASP A 75 1.59 0.43 -14.34
CA ASP A 75 2.47 1.18 -15.23
C ASP A 75 3.95 0.81 -15.01
N VAL A 76 4.29 0.11 -13.92
CA VAL A 76 5.68 -0.26 -13.64
C VAL A 76 6.12 -1.34 -14.63
N THR A 77 7.15 -1.03 -15.42
CA THR A 77 7.70 -1.88 -16.48
C THR A 77 8.93 -2.66 -16.04
N ALA A 78 9.71 -2.11 -15.10
CA ALA A 78 10.87 -2.78 -14.52
C ALA A 78 11.15 -2.26 -13.10
N VAL A 79 11.74 -3.12 -12.27
CA VAL A 79 12.31 -2.76 -10.98
C VAL A 79 13.74 -2.30 -11.20
N ARG A 80 14.06 -1.08 -10.75
CA ARG A 80 15.38 -0.45 -10.86
C ARG A 80 16.19 -0.54 -9.59
N ALA A 81 15.53 -0.58 -8.45
CA ALA A 81 16.21 -0.68 -7.16
C ALA A 81 15.33 -1.37 -6.10
N LEU A 82 15.99 -2.00 -5.15
CA LEU A 82 15.44 -2.24 -3.83
C LEU A 82 15.85 -1.07 -2.92
N PHE A 83 15.06 -0.78 -1.89
CA PHE A 83 15.29 0.40 -1.06
C PHE A 83 14.80 0.20 0.38
N ALA A 84 15.36 0.99 1.29
CA ALA A 84 14.97 1.07 2.69
C ALA A 84 14.70 2.52 3.09
N ASP A 85 13.67 2.76 3.88
CA ASP A 85 13.33 4.07 4.45
C ASP A 85 13.41 3.98 5.99
N PHE A 86 14.27 4.80 6.58
CA PHE A 86 14.52 4.84 8.02
C PHE A 86 13.88 6.10 8.65
N ASP A 87 12.61 6.42 8.31
CA ASP A 87 11.93 7.59 8.89
C ASP A 87 11.76 7.41 10.42
N GLY A 88 12.58 8.14 11.17
CA GLY A 88 12.58 8.15 12.64
C GLY A 88 13.40 7.04 13.32
N SER A 89 14.03 6.14 12.59
CA SER A 89 14.98 5.16 13.10
C SER A 89 16.37 5.35 12.49
N PRO A 90 17.46 5.03 13.21
CA PRO A 90 18.80 5.11 12.63
C PRO A 90 18.97 3.96 11.60
N PRO A 91 19.76 4.18 10.54
CA PRO A 91 20.22 3.10 9.68
C PRO A 91 21.10 2.13 10.47
N PRO A 92 21.35 0.90 9.98
CA PRO A 92 22.24 -0.06 10.63
C PRO A 92 23.66 0.50 10.73
N ALA A 93 24.40 0.06 11.74
CA ALA A 93 25.80 0.43 11.91
C ALA A 93 26.72 -0.17 10.81
N ALA A 94 26.30 -1.29 10.23
CA ALA A 94 26.96 -1.93 9.08
C ALA A 94 25.89 -2.57 8.19
N TRP A 95 26.12 -2.50 6.89
CA TRP A 95 25.26 -3.08 5.88
C TRP A 95 25.68 -4.54 5.61
N HIS A 96 24.70 -5.42 5.41
CA HIS A 96 24.95 -6.78 4.92
C HIS A 96 25.43 -6.74 3.46
N VAL A 97 24.77 -5.93 2.65
CA VAL A 97 25.20 -5.53 1.31
C VAL A 97 25.24 -4.01 1.30
N GLU A 98 26.37 -3.43 0.92
CA GLU A 98 26.56 -1.97 0.90
C GLU A 98 25.57 -1.32 -0.08
N PRO A 99 24.80 -0.30 0.29
CA PRO A 99 23.89 0.35 -0.65
C PRO A 99 24.64 1.02 -1.81
N THR A 100 24.03 1.03 -2.99
CA THR A 100 24.51 1.85 -4.11
C THR A 100 24.54 3.32 -3.72
N LEU A 101 23.45 3.78 -3.11
CA LEU A 101 23.24 5.19 -2.78
C LEU A 101 22.58 5.35 -1.41
N VAL A 102 23.05 6.32 -0.64
CA VAL A 102 22.44 6.74 0.62
C VAL A 102 22.05 8.20 0.54
N VAL A 103 20.81 8.50 0.86
CA VAL A 103 20.23 9.84 0.83
C VAL A 103 19.80 10.25 2.24
N GLN A 104 20.30 11.39 2.70
CA GLN A 104 19.95 11.96 3.99
C GLN A 104 18.75 12.91 3.84
N SER A 105 17.69 12.65 4.56
CA SER A 105 16.58 13.56 4.80
C SER A 105 16.64 14.12 6.23
N ARG A 106 15.75 15.04 6.57
CA ARG A 106 15.74 15.62 7.93
C ARG A 106 15.44 14.60 9.05
N ARG A 107 14.60 13.62 8.77
CA ARG A 107 14.13 12.67 9.78
C ARG A 107 14.75 11.30 9.66
N GLY A 108 15.42 11.01 8.55
CA GLY A 108 15.93 9.68 8.34
C GLY A 108 16.77 9.56 7.09
N VAL A 109 17.07 8.35 6.76
CA VAL A 109 17.93 7.94 5.67
C VAL A 109 17.14 7.08 4.70
N HIS A 110 17.36 7.28 3.40
CA HIS A 110 16.93 6.34 2.38
C HIS A 110 18.16 5.64 1.83
N ALA A 111 18.20 4.33 1.86
CA ALA A 111 19.22 3.51 1.22
C ALA A 111 18.66 2.82 -0.03
N TYR A 112 19.47 2.72 -1.07
CA TYR A 112 19.08 2.14 -2.36
C TYR A 112 20.11 1.12 -2.81
N TRP A 113 19.66 0.00 -3.32
CA TRP A 113 20.45 -0.99 -4.03
C TRP A 113 19.99 -0.98 -5.48
N ALA A 114 20.75 -0.31 -6.35
CA ALA A 114 20.49 -0.30 -7.78
C ALA A 114 20.63 -1.71 -8.34
N LEU A 115 19.69 -2.10 -9.18
CA LEU A 115 19.61 -3.44 -9.73
C LEU A 115 19.88 -3.44 -11.22
N ASP A 116 20.49 -4.51 -11.72
CA ASP A 116 20.26 -4.91 -13.10
C ASP A 116 18.74 -4.98 -13.32
N PRO A 117 18.19 -4.39 -14.41
CA PRO A 117 16.75 -4.27 -14.56
C PRO A 117 16.04 -5.61 -14.38
N TRP A 118 15.14 -5.66 -13.41
CA TRP A 118 14.29 -6.82 -13.17
C TRP A 118 13.01 -6.66 -14.02
N PRO A 119 12.95 -7.28 -15.22
CA PRO A 119 11.82 -7.12 -16.13
C PRO A 119 10.56 -7.79 -15.56
N SER A 120 9.41 -7.29 -15.97
CA SER A 120 8.08 -7.76 -15.55
C SER A 120 7.95 -7.90 -14.04
N ALA A 121 7.92 -6.76 -13.38
CA ALA A 121 7.84 -6.65 -11.93
C ALA A 121 6.65 -7.43 -11.35
N ASP A 122 6.89 -8.67 -10.89
CA ASP A 122 5.94 -9.37 -10.03
C ASP A 122 5.83 -8.59 -8.72
N ALA A 123 4.69 -7.92 -8.56
CA ALA A 123 4.40 -7.09 -7.40
C ALA A 123 4.51 -7.86 -6.07
N ARG A 124 4.30 -9.18 -6.09
CA ARG A 124 4.46 -10.02 -4.92
C ARG A 124 5.92 -10.28 -4.62
N ALA A 125 6.69 -10.70 -5.64
CA ALA A 125 8.12 -10.96 -5.47
C ALA A 125 8.86 -9.70 -5.04
N PHE A 126 8.54 -8.54 -5.62
CA PHE A 126 9.08 -7.25 -5.20
C PHE A 126 8.75 -6.94 -3.73
N ARG A 127 7.49 -7.10 -3.33
CA ARG A 127 7.07 -6.85 -1.95
C ARG A 127 7.76 -7.79 -0.97
N ASP A 128 7.90 -9.05 -1.32
CA ASP A 128 8.58 -10.04 -0.48
C ASP A 128 10.06 -9.67 -0.30
N ALA A 129 10.73 -9.19 -1.37
CA ALA A 129 12.10 -8.67 -1.32
C ALA A 129 12.21 -7.45 -0.39
N GLN A 130 11.33 -6.45 -0.58
CA GLN A 130 11.28 -5.24 0.26
C GLN A 130 11.02 -5.57 1.74
N HIS A 131 10.14 -6.52 2.03
CA HIS A 131 9.89 -6.94 3.41
C HIS A 131 11.09 -7.65 4.04
N ARG A 132 11.88 -8.43 3.27
CA ARG A 132 13.12 -9.05 3.76
C ARG A 132 14.14 -7.99 4.13
N ILE A 133 14.30 -6.94 3.30
CA ILE A 133 15.15 -5.80 3.58
C ILE A 133 14.68 -5.07 4.84
N ALA A 134 13.38 -4.78 4.94
CA ALA A 134 12.82 -4.09 6.08
C ALA A 134 13.00 -4.89 7.39
N GLU A 135 12.85 -6.21 7.33
CA GLU A 135 13.06 -7.09 8.50
C GLU A 135 14.53 -7.11 8.93
N LEU A 136 15.47 -7.22 7.97
CA LEU A 136 16.90 -7.25 8.29
C LEU A 136 17.38 -5.93 8.91
N TYR A 137 17.00 -4.81 8.29
CA TYR A 137 17.57 -3.51 8.64
C TYR A 137 16.71 -2.69 9.60
N GLY A 138 15.49 -3.15 9.94
CA GLY A 138 14.57 -2.41 10.80
C GLY A 138 14.00 -1.14 10.15
N SER A 139 13.93 -1.10 8.81
CA SER A 139 13.37 0.02 8.07
C SER A 139 11.82 -0.03 8.00
N ASP A 140 11.19 1.03 7.47
CA ASP A 140 9.73 1.09 7.37
C ASP A 140 9.19 -0.01 6.44
N ARG A 141 8.54 -1.00 7.03
CA ARG A 141 7.91 -2.12 6.31
C ARG A 141 6.77 -1.68 5.38
N ALA A 142 6.21 -0.48 5.58
CA ALA A 142 5.16 0.06 4.72
C ALA A 142 5.68 0.50 3.36
N VAL A 143 7.00 0.66 3.21
CA VAL A 143 7.65 1.10 1.98
C VAL A 143 7.97 -0.10 1.09
N CYS A 144 6.92 -0.73 0.50
CA CYS A 144 7.01 -2.00 -0.22
C CYS A 144 6.19 -2.06 -1.52
N ASP A 145 5.71 -0.93 -2.03
CA ASP A 145 4.88 -0.87 -3.24
C ASP A 145 5.71 -0.52 -4.49
N LEU A 146 5.39 -1.19 -5.61
CA LEU A 146 6.07 -1.01 -6.90
C LEU A 146 6.12 0.44 -7.38
N PRO A 147 5.01 1.24 -7.35
CA PRO A 147 5.00 2.61 -7.83
C PRO A 147 5.52 3.61 -6.78
N ARG A 148 6.39 3.14 -5.86
CA ARG A 148 6.93 3.99 -4.81
C ARG A 148 7.65 5.19 -5.39
N VAL A 149 7.33 6.35 -4.83
CA VAL A 149 8.10 7.55 -5.02
C VAL A 149 8.90 7.85 -3.76
N MET A 150 10.14 8.24 -3.94
CA MET A 150 11.04 8.65 -2.86
C MET A 150 11.43 10.10 -3.06
N ARG A 151 11.72 10.80 -1.96
CA ARG A 151 12.07 12.22 -2.01
C ARG A 151 13.33 12.43 -2.86
N LEU A 152 13.22 13.34 -3.82
CA LEU A 152 14.30 13.62 -4.76
C LEU A 152 15.42 14.41 -4.07
N PRO A 153 16.67 13.93 -4.05
CA PRO A 153 17.82 14.71 -3.58
C PRO A 153 17.98 16.02 -4.33
N GLY A 154 18.64 17.00 -3.73
CA GLY A 154 18.76 18.34 -4.28
C GLY A 154 17.52 19.22 -4.09
N THR A 155 16.43 18.67 -3.53
CA THR A 155 15.23 19.42 -3.16
C THR A 155 15.10 19.55 -1.63
N HIS A 156 14.21 20.43 -1.16
CA HIS A 156 14.05 20.67 0.26
C HIS A 156 12.84 19.95 0.82
N GLN A 157 13.00 19.31 1.96
CA GLN A 157 11.90 18.89 2.80
C GLN A 157 11.31 20.11 3.51
N ARG A 158 10.08 20.48 3.19
CA ARG A 158 9.45 21.72 3.63
C ARG A 158 8.41 21.54 4.75
N LYS A 159 8.30 20.33 5.29
CA LYS A 159 7.46 20.02 6.46
C LYS A 159 7.91 20.70 7.75
N ILE A 160 9.08 21.30 7.75
CA ILE A 160 9.75 21.95 8.88
C ILE A 160 10.27 23.31 8.49
N ASP A 161 10.56 24.14 9.49
CA ASP A 161 11.21 25.43 9.33
C ASP A 161 12.46 25.48 10.24
N PRO A 162 13.65 25.82 9.73
CA PRO A 162 13.97 26.04 8.31
C PRO A 162 13.85 24.73 7.48
N PRO A 163 13.52 24.83 6.19
CA PRO A 163 13.50 23.70 5.29
C PRO A 163 14.86 23.01 5.20
N TYR A 164 14.83 21.67 5.10
CA TYR A 164 16.04 20.85 5.09
C TYR A 164 16.36 20.38 3.66
N LEU A 165 17.58 20.64 3.18
CA LEU A 165 18.05 20.15 1.89
C LEU A 165 18.31 18.64 1.99
N VAL A 166 17.69 17.88 1.10
CA VAL A 166 17.89 16.43 0.98
C VAL A 166 19.11 16.18 0.11
N THR A 167 20.08 15.43 0.62
CA THR A 167 21.38 15.25 -0.03
C THR A 167 21.80 13.79 -0.10
N ILE A 168 22.58 13.45 -1.13
CA ILE A 168 23.30 12.18 -1.20
C ILE A 168 24.47 12.26 -0.22
N THR A 169 24.62 11.25 0.63
CA THR A 169 25.71 11.16 1.61
C THR A 169 26.69 10.04 1.33
N ALA A 170 26.29 9.05 0.52
CA ALA A 170 27.18 8.01 0.02
C ALA A 170 26.72 7.58 -1.37
N ASP A 171 27.67 7.28 -2.24
CA ASP A 171 27.47 6.73 -3.57
C ASP A 171 28.63 5.77 -3.86
N THR A 172 28.33 4.49 -3.99
CA THR A 172 29.33 3.46 -4.29
C THR A 172 29.41 3.14 -5.78
N GLY A 173 28.44 3.57 -6.57
CA GLY A 173 28.28 3.20 -7.98
C GLY A 173 28.02 1.72 -8.22
N ALA A 174 27.83 0.93 -7.18
CA ALA A 174 27.60 -0.52 -7.31
C ALA A 174 26.22 -0.80 -7.88
N THR A 175 26.13 -1.83 -8.72
CA THR A 175 24.87 -2.38 -9.25
C THR A 175 24.83 -3.87 -8.89
N TYR A 176 23.64 -4.38 -8.56
CA TYR A 176 23.44 -5.71 -8.04
C TYR A 176 22.38 -6.48 -8.81
N SER A 177 22.49 -7.79 -8.82
CA SER A 177 21.32 -8.65 -9.07
C SER A 177 20.42 -8.67 -7.81
N VAL A 178 19.14 -8.99 -7.98
CA VAL A 178 18.23 -9.22 -6.84
C VAL A 178 18.75 -10.31 -5.91
N ALA A 179 19.37 -11.36 -6.48
CA ALA A 179 19.92 -12.46 -5.70
C ALA A 179 21.04 -12.00 -4.77
N GLU A 180 21.97 -11.17 -5.26
CA GLU A 180 23.08 -10.64 -4.45
C GLU A 180 22.57 -9.79 -3.28
N VAL A 181 21.56 -8.94 -3.49
CA VAL A 181 21.00 -8.13 -2.40
C VAL A 181 20.29 -9.00 -1.37
N LEU A 182 19.65 -10.09 -1.81
CA LEU A 182 18.86 -10.97 -0.93
C LEU A 182 19.65 -12.19 -0.43
N ASP A 183 20.89 -12.38 -0.88
CA ASP A 183 21.70 -13.52 -0.44
C ASP A 183 21.94 -13.44 1.08
N GLY A 184 21.82 -14.58 1.73
CA GLY A 184 21.95 -14.68 3.19
C GLY A 184 20.86 -13.97 4.00
N LEU A 185 19.94 -13.21 3.38
CA LEU A 185 18.80 -12.68 4.11
C LEU A 185 17.83 -13.79 4.54
N PRO A 186 17.39 -13.81 5.80
CA PRO A 186 16.44 -14.81 6.23
C PRO A 186 15.16 -14.74 5.38
N PRO A 187 14.55 -15.88 5.02
CA PRO A 187 13.24 -15.88 4.39
C PRO A 187 12.26 -15.19 5.35
N LEU A 188 11.26 -14.50 4.78
CA LEU A 188 10.18 -13.94 5.60
C LEU A 188 9.59 -15.04 6.48
N PRO A 189 9.32 -14.75 7.77
CA PRO A 189 8.63 -15.67 8.63
C PRO A 189 7.37 -16.14 7.90
N ARG A 190 7.26 -17.43 7.69
CA ARG A 190 6.02 -17.99 7.14
C ARG A 190 4.95 -17.73 8.20
N VAL A 191 4.08 -16.77 7.94
CA VAL A 191 2.89 -16.61 8.76
C VAL A 191 2.10 -17.90 8.56
N GLU A 192 2.30 -18.85 9.46
CA GLU A 192 1.42 -20.01 9.56
C GLU A 192 0.05 -19.45 9.92
N ARG A 193 -0.73 -19.19 8.89
CA ARG A 193 -2.13 -18.85 9.07
C ARG A 193 -2.78 -20.13 9.55
N ALA A 194 -3.17 -20.16 10.81
CA ALA A 194 -4.04 -21.21 11.28
C ALA A 194 -5.15 -21.38 10.24
N PRO A 195 -5.42 -22.59 9.78
CA PRO A 195 -6.55 -22.84 8.91
C PRO A 195 -7.77 -22.17 9.56
N LEU A 196 -8.55 -21.43 8.80
CA LEU A 196 -9.84 -20.94 9.28
C LEU A 196 -10.60 -22.15 9.78
N ASP A 197 -10.66 -22.35 11.09
CA ASP A 197 -11.45 -23.43 11.66
C ASP A 197 -12.93 -23.03 11.53
N THR A 198 -13.50 -23.40 10.39
CA THR A 198 -14.92 -23.20 10.10
C THR A 198 -15.82 -24.11 10.92
N ARG A 199 -15.26 -24.91 11.86
CA ARG A 199 -15.99 -25.91 12.63
C ARG A 199 -16.50 -25.42 13.99
N VAL A 200 -16.19 -24.17 14.38
CA VAL A 200 -16.36 -23.70 15.77
C VAL A 200 -17.81 -23.40 16.17
N ILE A 201 -18.78 -23.44 15.27
CA ILE A 201 -20.18 -23.25 15.66
C ILE A 201 -21.02 -24.29 14.95
N GLY A 202 -21.34 -25.42 15.58
CA GLY A 202 -22.46 -26.32 15.29
C GLY A 202 -22.93 -26.51 13.84
N GLY A 203 -22.25 -25.92 12.85
CA GLY A 203 -22.55 -25.91 11.44
C GLY A 203 -21.41 -25.23 10.68
N ARG A 204 -21.17 -25.72 9.49
CA ARG A 204 -20.17 -25.19 8.55
C ARG A 204 -20.52 -23.75 8.20
N LEU A 205 -19.71 -22.76 8.59
CA LEU A 205 -19.89 -21.35 8.23
C LEU A 205 -19.71 -21.22 6.70
N ASP A 206 -20.80 -21.01 5.98
CA ASP A 206 -20.77 -20.78 4.55
C ASP A 206 -20.62 -19.28 4.28
N LEU A 207 -19.36 -18.85 4.11
CA LEU A 207 -19.05 -17.46 3.83
C LEU A 207 -19.57 -16.97 2.47
N THR A 208 -20.01 -17.88 1.59
CA THR A 208 -20.59 -17.50 0.28
C THR A 208 -21.98 -16.90 0.41
N THR A 209 -22.63 -17.13 1.54
CA THR A 209 -23.97 -16.61 1.87
C THR A 209 -23.93 -15.43 2.84
N LEU A 210 -22.75 -14.95 3.20
CA LEU A 210 -22.58 -13.85 4.14
C LEU A 210 -23.16 -12.54 3.59
N ASP A 211 -24.03 -11.89 4.36
CA ASP A 211 -24.39 -10.48 4.13
C ASP A 211 -23.24 -9.60 4.65
N VAL A 212 -22.41 -9.18 3.70
CA VAL A 212 -21.17 -8.46 4.00
C VAL A 212 -21.44 -7.13 4.70
N ALA A 213 -22.50 -6.43 4.30
CA ALA A 213 -22.86 -5.14 4.90
C ALA A 213 -23.36 -5.30 6.33
N ALA A 214 -24.29 -6.24 6.55
CA ALA A 214 -24.84 -6.50 7.88
C ALA A 214 -23.76 -7.03 8.84
N TRP A 215 -22.88 -7.91 8.34
CA TRP A 215 -21.74 -8.42 9.12
C TRP A 215 -20.76 -7.32 9.51
N ALA A 216 -20.35 -6.48 8.55
CA ALA A 216 -19.43 -5.38 8.81
C ALA A 216 -20.04 -4.34 9.77
N ALA A 217 -21.35 -4.05 9.65
CA ALA A 217 -22.06 -3.18 10.57
C ALA A 217 -22.08 -3.74 12.00
N GLY A 218 -22.34 -5.05 12.14
CA GLY A 218 -22.31 -5.74 13.43
C GLY A 218 -20.95 -5.71 14.11
N LEU A 219 -19.86 -5.56 13.34
CA LEU A 219 -18.48 -5.38 13.84
C LEU A 219 -18.11 -3.91 14.07
N GLY A 220 -19.02 -2.96 13.85
CA GLY A 220 -18.73 -1.52 13.97
C GLY A 220 -17.82 -0.95 12.87
N LEU A 221 -17.75 -1.62 11.72
CA LEU A 221 -16.87 -1.22 10.60
C LEU A 221 -17.49 -0.17 9.67
N GLU A 222 -18.69 0.32 9.97
CA GLU A 222 -19.39 1.39 9.25
C GLU A 222 -19.46 1.19 7.72
N PRO A 223 -20.02 0.09 7.22
CA PRO A 223 -20.01 -0.21 5.80
C PRO A 223 -20.80 0.82 4.99
N ARG A 224 -20.20 1.30 3.89
CA ARG A 224 -20.84 2.19 2.92
C ARG A 224 -20.69 1.63 1.52
N ARG A 225 -21.77 1.60 0.74
CA ARG A 225 -21.71 1.14 -0.65
C ARG A 225 -20.73 1.99 -1.45
N HIS A 226 -19.73 1.37 -2.10
CA HIS A 226 -18.68 2.04 -2.86
C HIS A 226 -18.53 1.44 -4.26
N GLY A 227 -19.61 1.44 -5.04
CA GLY A 227 -19.61 0.96 -6.41
C GLY A 227 -19.52 -0.56 -6.55
N SER A 228 -18.99 -1.00 -7.68
CA SER A 228 -18.80 -2.41 -8.02
C SER A 228 -17.42 -2.65 -8.64
N THR A 229 -16.99 -3.91 -8.68
CA THR A 229 -15.81 -4.34 -9.43
C THR A 229 -16.12 -4.37 -10.92
N ALA A 230 -15.10 -4.57 -11.77
CA ALA A 230 -15.30 -4.80 -13.21
C ALA A 230 -16.14 -6.06 -13.48
N SER A 231 -16.11 -7.06 -12.59
CA SER A 231 -16.95 -8.27 -12.62
C SER A 231 -18.38 -8.06 -12.09
N GLY A 232 -18.72 -6.84 -11.65
CA GLY A 232 -20.05 -6.53 -11.11
C GLY A 232 -20.24 -6.82 -9.63
N ASP A 233 -19.21 -7.30 -8.91
CA ASP A 233 -19.25 -7.58 -7.48
C ASP A 233 -19.41 -6.31 -6.67
N ALA A 234 -20.20 -6.35 -5.61
CA ALA A 234 -20.41 -5.20 -4.74
C ALA A 234 -19.17 -4.86 -3.92
N ARG A 235 -18.81 -3.58 -3.85
CA ARG A 235 -17.78 -3.07 -2.93
C ARG A 235 -18.43 -2.31 -1.78
N TRP A 236 -17.95 -2.60 -0.60
CA TRP A 236 -18.34 -1.93 0.63
C TRP A 236 -17.11 -1.27 1.25
N ALA A 237 -17.03 0.04 1.21
CA ALA A 237 -16.02 0.77 1.97
C ALA A 237 -16.29 0.60 3.46
N ILE A 238 -15.25 0.29 4.23
CA ILE A 238 -15.35 0.03 5.66
C ILE A 238 -14.25 0.77 6.41
N ARG A 239 -14.44 0.96 7.70
CA ARG A 239 -13.36 1.34 8.59
C ARG A 239 -12.37 0.20 8.71
N CYS A 240 -11.07 0.47 8.54
CA CYS A 240 -10.05 -0.58 8.63
C CYS A 240 -9.98 -1.12 10.07
N PRO A 241 -10.01 -2.46 10.27
CA PRO A 241 -9.83 -3.05 11.60
C PRO A 241 -8.52 -2.63 12.30
N TRP A 242 -7.50 -2.32 11.52
CA TRP A 242 -6.17 -1.90 12.01
C TRP A 242 -5.91 -0.40 11.80
N GLN A 243 -6.95 0.42 11.77
CA GLN A 243 -6.82 1.86 11.53
C GLN A 243 -5.88 2.56 12.51
N ALA A 244 -5.80 2.11 13.75
CA ALA A 244 -4.89 2.66 14.75
C ALA A 244 -3.40 2.52 14.38
N GLN A 245 -3.08 1.61 13.45
CA GLN A 245 -1.73 1.36 12.95
C GLN A 245 -1.44 2.15 11.65
N HIS A 246 -2.39 2.93 11.14
CA HIS A 246 -2.18 3.76 9.94
C HIS A 246 -1.37 5.01 10.29
N THR A 247 -0.33 5.29 9.51
CA THR A 247 0.65 6.37 9.76
C THR A 247 0.04 7.77 9.75
N ASP A 248 -1.06 7.96 9.03
CA ASP A 248 -1.66 9.27 8.81
C ASP A 248 -2.94 9.49 9.62
N GLY A 249 -3.39 8.50 10.40
CA GLY A 249 -4.66 8.57 11.14
C GLY A 249 -5.85 8.95 10.24
N ALA A 250 -5.61 9.04 8.93
CA ALA A 250 -6.54 9.59 7.97
C ALA A 250 -7.73 8.64 7.82
N GLN A 251 -8.89 9.17 8.09
CA GLN A 251 -10.18 8.54 7.85
C GLN A 251 -10.52 8.62 6.35
N GLY A 252 -9.63 8.09 5.50
CA GLY A 252 -9.93 7.90 4.08
C GLY A 252 -11.07 6.89 3.93
N ALA A 253 -12.28 7.37 3.71
CA ALA A 253 -13.51 6.57 3.73
C ALA A 253 -13.57 5.46 2.66
N THR A 254 -12.56 5.31 1.80
CA THR A 254 -12.58 4.39 0.64
C THR A 254 -11.32 3.54 0.48
N SER A 255 -10.33 3.71 1.35
CA SER A 255 -9.05 2.98 1.25
C SER A 255 -9.12 1.53 1.71
N THR A 256 -10.18 1.15 2.42
CA THR A 256 -10.41 -0.23 2.87
C THR A 256 -11.77 -0.71 2.39
N VAL A 257 -11.81 -1.84 1.71
CA VAL A 257 -13.05 -2.39 1.13
C VAL A 257 -13.22 -3.87 1.43
N LEU A 258 -14.48 -4.26 1.63
CA LEU A 258 -14.96 -5.63 1.49
C LEU A 258 -15.57 -5.78 0.10
N ILE A 259 -15.31 -6.91 -0.55
CA ILE A 259 -15.82 -7.23 -1.89
C ILE A 259 -16.79 -8.39 -1.73
N GLU A 260 -18.05 -8.17 -2.04
CA GLU A 260 -19.09 -9.16 -1.96
C GLU A 260 -19.33 -9.79 -3.33
N SER A 261 -18.79 -10.99 -3.53
CA SER A 261 -18.93 -11.76 -4.76
C SER A 261 -19.96 -12.85 -4.62
N ARG A 262 -20.70 -13.13 -5.70
CA ARG A 262 -21.71 -14.20 -5.68
C ARG A 262 -21.05 -15.58 -5.69
N GLY A 263 -21.43 -16.43 -4.74
CA GLY A 263 -21.00 -17.83 -4.71
C GLY A 263 -19.54 -18.06 -4.30
N THR A 264 -18.83 -17.01 -3.89
CA THR A 264 -17.48 -17.09 -3.33
C THR A 264 -17.40 -16.35 -1.99
N PRO A 265 -16.47 -16.72 -1.09
CA PRO A 265 -16.25 -15.95 0.13
C PRO A 265 -15.90 -14.49 -0.18
N PRO A 266 -16.32 -13.54 0.66
CA PRO A 266 -15.99 -12.14 0.46
C PRO A 266 -14.49 -11.89 0.41
N GLY A 267 -14.09 -10.89 -0.38
CA GLY A 267 -12.72 -10.37 -0.40
C GLY A 267 -12.54 -9.23 0.60
N PHE A 268 -11.32 -9.09 1.14
CA PHE A 268 -10.90 -7.92 1.92
C PHE A 268 -9.69 -7.29 1.25
N ARG A 269 -9.67 -5.97 1.14
CA ARG A 269 -8.53 -5.20 0.63
C ARG A 269 -8.42 -3.89 1.37
N CYS A 270 -7.24 -3.61 1.91
CA CYS A 270 -6.84 -2.30 2.39
C CYS A 270 -5.70 -1.77 1.52
N LEU A 271 -5.77 -0.49 1.15
CA LEU A 271 -4.75 0.16 0.32
C LEU A 271 -3.55 0.67 1.14
N HIS A 272 -3.64 0.66 2.47
CA HIS A 272 -2.52 1.03 3.32
C HIS A 272 -1.46 -0.08 3.30
N ALA A 273 -0.20 0.31 3.16
CA ALA A 273 0.91 -0.62 2.94
C ALA A 273 1.03 -1.68 4.04
N HIS A 274 0.91 -1.32 5.33
CA HIS A 274 0.98 -2.28 6.44
C HIS A 274 -0.19 -3.29 6.46
N CYS A 275 -1.27 -3.04 5.71
CA CYS A 275 -2.39 -3.95 5.53
C CYS A 275 -2.34 -4.74 4.22
N ALA A 276 -1.32 -4.55 3.38
CA ALA A 276 -1.29 -5.08 2.02
C ALA A 276 -1.42 -6.62 1.96
N ASP A 277 -0.92 -7.31 2.98
CA ASP A 277 -0.98 -8.78 3.09
C ASP A 277 -2.20 -9.31 3.86
N ARG A 278 -3.00 -8.39 4.43
CA ARG A 278 -4.21 -8.76 5.16
C ARG A 278 -5.30 -9.27 4.21
N ARG A 279 -5.99 -10.32 4.66
CA ARG A 279 -7.09 -10.97 3.93
C ARG A 279 -8.32 -11.07 4.84
N LEU A 280 -9.44 -11.51 4.30
CA LEU A 280 -10.66 -11.75 5.11
C LEU A 280 -10.38 -12.65 6.31
N ALA A 281 -9.53 -13.66 6.16
CA ALA A 281 -9.14 -14.54 7.25
C ALA A 281 -8.55 -13.79 8.45
N ASP A 282 -7.74 -12.75 8.18
CA ASP A 282 -7.15 -11.91 9.22
C ASP A 282 -8.20 -11.04 9.91
N VAL A 283 -9.20 -10.54 9.16
CA VAL A 283 -10.35 -9.81 9.73
C VAL A 283 -11.17 -10.72 10.64
N LEU A 284 -11.47 -11.93 10.18
CA LEU A 284 -12.20 -12.93 10.97
C LEU A 284 -11.44 -13.33 12.24
N ALA A 285 -10.11 -13.50 12.14
CA ALA A 285 -9.27 -13.79 13.31
C ALA A 285 -9.21 -12.60 14.31
N HIS A 286 -9.17 -11.36 13.78
CA HIS A 286 -9.09 -10.15 14.61
C HIS A 286 -10.35 -9.96 15.49
N TYR A 287 -11.53 -10.25 14.94
CA TYR A 287 -12.81 -10.11 15.67
C TYR A 287 -13.29 -11.40 16.34
N GLY A 288 -12.60 -12.50 16.11
CA GLY A 288 -13.03 -13.83 16.53
C GLY A 288 -14.09 -14.42 15.61
N ILE A 289 -13.87 -15.63 15.13
CA ILE A 289 -14.88 -16.40 14.40
C ILE A 289 -15.90 -16.89 15.43
N GLY A 290 -17.18 -16.61 15.20
CA GLY A 290 -18.22 -17.11 16.09
C GLY A 290 -18.71 -16.12 17.13
N THR A 291 -18.41 -14.83 16.99
CA THR A 291 -19.19 -13.81 17.71
C THR A 291 -20.65 -13.84 17.24
N ALA A 292 -21.58 -13.56 18.14
CA ALA A 292 -23.01 -13.48 17.80
C ALA A 292 -23.28 -12.55 16.59
N ALA A 293 -22.46 -11.52 16.40
CA ALA A 293 -22.51 -10.62 15.25
C ALA A 293 -22.18 -11.33 13.91
N GLY A 294 -21.25 -12.29 13.89
CA GLY A 294 -20.93 -13.07 12.69
C GLY A 294 -22.03 -14.07 12.30
N CYS A 295 -22.77 -14.59 13.27
CA CYS A 295 -23.83 -15.56 13.01
C CYS A 295 -25.13 -14.92 12.52
N ALA A 296 -25.38 -13.64 12.84
CA ALA A 296 -26.61 -12.94 12.49
C ALA A 296 -26.65 -12.40 11.05
N ALA A 297 -25.53 -12.42 10.33
CA ALA A 297 -25.37 -11.76 9.05
C ALA A 297 -25.37 -12.71 7.83
N VAL A 298 -25.81 -13.95 8.00
CA VAL A 298 -25.95 -14.90 6.89
C VAL A 298 -27.17 -14.53 6.07
N LYS A 299 -27.00 -14.30 4.76
CA LYS A 299 -28.13 -14.07 3.85
C LYS A 299 -29.09 -15.26 3.93
N PRO A 300 -30.37 -15.04 4.19
CA PRO A 300 -31.30 -16.11 4.14
C PRO A 300 -31.34 -16.75 2.75
N THR A 301 -31.26 -18.06 2.67
CA THR A 301 -31.44 -18.76 1.39
C THR A 301 -32.81 -18.41 0.82
N ALA A 302 -32.96 -18.46 -0.51
CA ALA A 302 -34.27 -18.23 -1.14
C ALA A 302 -35.38 -19.06 -0.47
N ARG A 303 -35.06 -20.28 -0.05
CA ARG A 303 -35.97 -21.16 0.68
C ARG A 303 -36.34 -20.62 2.07
N ALA A 304 -35.38 -20.02 2.79
CA ALA A 304 -35.62 -19.41 4.09
C ALA A 304 -36.40 -18.10 3.96
N VAL A 305 -36.17 -17.31 2.92
CA VAL A 305 -36.94 -16.09 2.61
C VAL A 305 -38.42 -16.47 2.34
N ILE A 306 -38.64 -17.50 1.52
CA ILE A 306 -40.00 -18.01 1.21
C ILE A 306 -40.66 -18.57 2.48
N ALA A 307 -39.93 -19.31 3.31
CA ALA A 307 -40.45 -19.86 4.55
C ALA A 307 -40.85 -18.77 5.55
N ASN A 308 -40.02 -17.72 5.70
CA ASN A 308 -40.29 -16.59 6.57
C ASN A 308 -41.47 -15.74 6.04
N ALA A 309 -41.51 -15.47 4.72
CA ALA A 309 -42.63 -14.75 4.11
C ALA A 309 -43.96 -15.53 4.26
N ARG A 310 -43.89 -16.86 4.19
CA ARG A 310 -45.06 -17.74 4.43
C ARG A 310 -45.52 -17.68 5.88
N ALA A 311 -44.59 -17.72 6.83
CA ALA A 311 -44.91 -17.60 8.25
C ALA A 311 -45.55 -16.25 8.58
N ASP A 312 -44.98 -15.15 8.05
CA ASP A 312 -45.49 -13.79 8.21
C ASP A 312 -46.88 -13.60 7.60
N ALA A 313 -47.16 -14.22 6.43
CA ALA A 313 -48.47 -14.18 5.79
C ALA A 313 -49.51 -14.93 6.58
N LEU A 314 -49.15 -16.10 7.16
CA LEU A 314 -50.01 -16.88 8.02
C LEU A 314 -50.36 -16.16 9.33
N ASP A 315 -49.35 -15.50 9.95
CA ASP A 315 -49.54 -14.70 11.17
C ASP A 315 -50.48 -13.50 10.96
N ARG A 316 -50.45 -12.92 9.75
CA ARG A 316 -51.33 -11.82 9.36
C ARG A 316 -52.69 -12.27 8.78
N GLY A 317 -52.98 -13.57 8.78
CA GLY A 317 -54.19 -14.10 8.22
C GLY A 317 -54.36 -13.92 6.71
N MET A 318 -53.29 -13.73 5.98
CA MET A 318 -53.29 -13.53 4.53
C MET A 318 -53.19 -14.88 3.78
N PRO A 319 -53.99 -15.11 2.70
CA PRO A 319 -53.86 -16.33 1.91
C PRO A 319 -52.51 -16.33 1.18
N TRP A 320 -51.75 -17.41 1.35
CA TRP A 320 -50.52 -17.66 0.60
C TRP A 320 -50.84 -18.35 -0.72
N ASN A 321 -50.80 -17.62 -1.83
CA ASN A 321 -50.92 -18.21 -3.16
C ASN A 321 -49.55 -18.74 -3.63
N ARG A 322 -49.56 -19.99 -4.15
CA ARG A 322 -48.38 -20.70 -4.66
C ARG A 322 -47.78 -20.04 -5.92
#